data_135ae430ac398dfd895d43af94a01723
#
_entry.id   135ae430ac398dfd895d43af94a01723
#
_cell.length_a   1.000
_cell.length_b   1.000
_cell.length_c   1.000
_cell.angle_alpha   90.00
_cell.angle_beta   90.00
_cell.angle_gamma   90.00
#
_symmetry.space_group_name_H-M   'P 1'
#
loop_
_entity.id
_entity.type
_entity.pdbx_description
1 polymer ?
#
loop_
_entity_poly.entity_id
_entity_poly.type
_entity_poly.pdbx_seq_one_letter_code
_entity_poly.pdbx_strand_id
1 'polypeptide(L)'
;MTMQRRFLPIVALLLCAIFAAPAEANFKVGMADQNAKMFDSPRFKALGIKRVRYIVPYDWFKIASTTAEVTAFMDRARVDGIEVLVHFSAKRGCYANGRYSRGNSCRAPSVRTYRKGFKRFRSKFAYAKTIGIWNEANHISQPTFRKPGLAARYFLAARRSCRSCTFVAADLLDATNMESWMAGFQRVAKNRGRVYGLHNYGDVNRKRTQGTTRMLRLVPGEVWLTETGGILEFKPAFPRSQKRQANRTKNMFRLAAAYDSRLSGFRSRITRLYNYQWTGVPRRFGFDAGLVNPNGSPRKAYKKFKNLARRYDR
;
A
#
# COMPACT_ATOMS: atom_id res chain seq x y z
N MET A 1 -7.50 -50.43 71.29
CA MET A 1 -8.13 -49.32 70.54
C MET A 1 -7.06 -48.65 69.75
N THR A 2 -6.90 -48.97 68.48
CA THR A 2 -5.84 -48.49 67.59
C THR A 2 -6.47 -47.55 66.58
N MET A 3 -6.10 -46.25 66.69
CA MET A 3 -6.59 -45.18 65.81
C MET A 3 -5.75 -45.14 64.52
N GLN A 4 -6.30 -45.55 63.40
CA GLN A 4 -5.70 -45.39 62.07
C GLN A 4 -5.89 -43.96 61.58
N ARG A 5 -4.79 -43.23 61.42
CA ARG A 5 -4.75 -41.92 60.75
C ARG A 5 -4.71 -42.13 59.23
N ARG A 6 -5.75 -41.72 58.53
CA ARG A 6 -5.81 -41.68 57.06
C ARG A 6 -5.11 -40.41 56.59
N PHE A 7 -4.01 -40.55 55.83
CA PHE A 7 -3.39 -39.48 55.05
C PHE A 7 -4.12 -39.34 53.71
N LEU A 8 -4.69 -38.14 53.46
CA LEU A 8 -5.16 -37.79 52.11
C LEU A 8 -3.99 -37.19 51.34
N PRO A 9 -3.72 -37.61 50.09
CA PRO A 9 -2.75 -36.94 49.26
C PRO A 9 -3.35 -35.67 48.64
N ILE A 10 -2.69 -34.54 48.89
CA ILE A 10 -2.98 -33.25 48.22
C ILE A 10 -2.36 -33.31 46.85
N VAL A 11 -3.23 -33.49 45.83
CA VAL A 11 -2.82 -33.37 44.42
C VAL A 11 -2.73 -31.87 44.11
N ALA A 12 -1.51 -31.32 44.06
CA ALA A 12 -1.26 -29.97 43.56
C ALA A 12 -1.38 -29.93 42.04
N LEU A 13 -2.49 -29.40 41.52
CA LEU A 13 -2.65 -29.11 40.11
C LEU A 13 -1.75 -27.87 39.79
N LEU A 14 -0.61 -28.13 39.13
CA LEU A 14 0.17 -27.08 38.48
C LEU A 14 -0.57 -26.58 37.23
N LEU A 15 -1.26 -25.45 37.33
CA LEU A 15 -1.75 -24.73 36.17
C LEU A 15 -0.54 -24.09 35.44
N CYS A 16 0.00 -24.76 34.43
CA CYS A 16 0.87 -24.15 33.45
C CYS A 16 0.08 -23.11 32.65
N ALA A 17 0.12 -21.84 33.06
CA ALA A 17 -0.32 -20.75 32.24
C ALA A 17 0.59 -20.67 30.99
N ILE A 18 0.16 -21.24 29.88
CA ILE A 18 0.79 -21.08 28.59
C ILE A 18 0.60 -19.60 28.21
N PHE A 19 1.57 -18.77 28.53
CA PHE A 19 1.68 -17.44 27.95
C PHE A 19 1.92 -17.64 26.44
N ALA A 20 0.86 -17.64 25.66
CA ALA A 20 0.98 -17.54 24.22
C ALA A 20 1.74 -16.23 23.92
N ALA A 21 3.00 -16.36 23.51
CA ALA A 21 3.75 -15.22 23.03
C ALA A 21 2.88 -14.54 21.92
N PRO A 22 2.75 -13.21 21.95
CA PRO A 22 1.97 -12.54 20.91
C PRO A 22 2.53 -12.95 19.55
N ALA A 23 1.67 -13.54 18.71
CA ALA A 23 2.06 -13.96 17.37
C ALA A 23 2.81 -12.81 16.69
N GLU A 24 4.05 -13.06 16.28
CA GLU A 24 4.86 -12.05 15.60
C GLU A 24 4.15 -11.65 14.32
N ALA A 25 3.92 -10.36 14.14
CA ALA A 25 3.24 -9.85 12.96
C ALA A 25 4.08 -10.16 11.71
N ASN A 26 3.43 -10.70 10.69
CA ASN A 26 4.07 -11.33 9.53
C ASN A 26 3.81 -10.54 8.23
N PHE A 27 4.04 -9.23 8.27
CA PHE A 27 3.92 -8.37 7.09
C PHE A 27 5.13 -7.44 6.93
N LYS A 28 5.40 -7.11 5.67
CA LYS A 28 6.52 -6.24 5.28
C LYS A 28 6.10 -4.78 5.25
N VAL A 29 6.99 -3.89 5.72
CA VAL A 29 6.73 -2.45 5.78
C VAL A 29 7.46 -1.72 4.67
N GLY A 30 6.80 -0.77 4.03
CA GLY A 30 7.35 0.10 3.00
C GLY A 30 6.94 1.56 3.19
N MET A 31 7.52 2.41 2.35
CA MET A 31 7.23 3.84 2.27
C MET A 31 6.82 4.22 0.86
N ALA A 32 5.81 5.07 0.71
CA ALA A 32 5.44 5.64 -0.57
C ALA A 32 5.85 7.13 -0.63
N ASP A 33 6.44 7.52 -1.73
CA ASP A 33 6.71 8.93 -2.08
C ASP A 33 6.89 9.05 -3.59
N GLN A 34 6.82 10.30 -4.10
CA GLN A 34 7.04 10.60 -5.51
C GLN A 34 8.36 11.38 -5.73
N ASN A 35 9.11 11.67 -4.66
CA ASN A 35 10.32 12.49 -4.74
C ASN A 35 11.56 11.68 -4.39
N ALA A 36 12.49 11.55 -5.34
CA ALA A 36 13.76 10.85 -5.15
C ALA A 36 14.64 11.44 -4.03
N LYS A 37 14.46 12.72 -3.68
CA LYS A 37 15.16 13.35 -2.54
C LYS A 37 14.86 12.66 -1.20
N MET A 38 13.81 11.83 -1.13
CA MET A 38 13.57 10.98 0.04
C MET A 38 14.79 10.13 0.39
N PHE A 39 15.48 9.56 -0.58
CA PHE A 39 16.64 8.69 -0.40
C PHE A 39 17.87 9.43 0.18
N ASP A 40 17.95 10.76 0.01
CA ASP A 40 19.02 11.58 0.57
C ASP A 40 18.84 11.88 2.06
N SER A 41 17.62 11.69 2.58
CA SER A 41 17.29 12.02 3.95
C SER A 41 17.94 11.05 4.95
N PRO A 42 18.80 11.52 5.88
CA PRO A 42 19.34 10.68 6.96
C PRO A 42 18.23 10.06 7.81
N ARG A 43 17.10 10.76 7.96
CA ARG A 43 15.93 10.25 8.69
C ARG A 43 15.25 9.11 7.96
N PHE A 44 15.17 9.14 6.62
CA PHE A 44 14.65 8.03 5.84
C PHE A 44 15.58 6.82 5.96
N LYS A 45 16.86 7.00 5.76
CA LYS A 45 17.88 5.94 5.92
C LYS A 45 17.83 5.29 7.31
N ALA A 46 17.63 6.11 8.37
CA ALA A 46 17.48 5.63 9.75
C ALA A 46 16.20 4.81 10.03
N LEU A 47 15.24 4.74 9.10
CA LEU A 47 14.11 3.81 9.19
C LEU A 47 14.50 2.36 8.89
N GLY A 48 15.54 2.13 8.09
CA GLY A 48 15.97 0.81 7.62
C GLY A 48 14.99 0.16 6.63
N ILE A 49 14.09 0.93 6.02
CA ILE A 49 13.08 0.46 5.07
C ILE A 49 13.75 -0.13 3.84
N LYS A 50 13.32 -1.33 3.45
CA LYS A 50 13.83 -2.07 2.28
C LYS A 50 12.86 -2.04 1.08
N ARG A 51 11.74 -1.34 1.20
CA ARG A 51 10.67 -1.30 0.18
C ARG A 51 10.09 0.08 0.06
N VAL A 52 9.92 0.53 -1.19
CA VAL A 52 9.22 1.78 -1.48
C VAL A 52 8.14 1.56 -2.54
N ARG A 53 7.16 2.46 -2.59
CA ARG A 53 6.14 2.49 -3.64
C ARG A 53 6.26 3.79 -4.42
N TYR A 54 6.21 3.68 -5.74
CA TYR A 54 6.34 4.80 -6.67
C TYR A 54 5.28 4.71 -7.78
N ILE A 55 4.66 5.82 -8.12
CA ILE A 55 3.64 5.90 -9.16
C ILE A 55 4.26 6.47 -10.43
N VAL A 56 4.06 5.77 -11.56
CA VAL A 56 4.65 6.10 -12.86
C VAL A 56 3.54 6.26 -13.91
N PRO A 57 3.46 7.37 -14.64
CA PRO A 57 2.54 7.49 -15.77
C PRO A 57 2.81 6.38 -16.82
N TYR A 58 1.77 5.80 -17.41
CA TYR A 58 1.94 4.71 -18.39
C TYR A 58 2.78 5.13 -19.62
N ASP A 59 2.85 6.41 -19.91
CA ASP A 59 3.60 7.00 -21.01
C ASP A 59 4.84 7.81 -20.54
N TRP A 60 5.37 7.45 -19.38
CA TRP A 60 6.50 8.10 -18.67
C TRP A 60 7.67 8.50 -19.56
N PHE A 61 7.91 7.77 -20.65
CA PHE A 61 9.03 7.94 -21.56
C PHE A 61 8.80 9.03 -22.65
N LYS A 62 7.59 9.62 -22.71
CA LYS A 62 7.23 10.60 -23.76
C LYS A 62 7.62 12.04 -23.42
N ILE A 63 7.83 12.34 -22.15
CA ILE A 63 8.16 13.67 -21.65
C ILE A 63 9.52 13.60 -20.97
N ALA A 64 10.50 14.38 -21.43
CA ALA A 64 11.88 14.33 -20.96
C ALA A 64 11.99 14.51 -19.44
N SER A 65 11.29 15.51 -18.87
CA SER A 65 11.28 15.73 -17.41
C SER A 65 10.69 14.56 -16.63
N THR A 66 9.62 13.93 -17.12
CA THR A 66 9.04 12.73 -16.50
C THR A 66 9.99 11.55 -16.59
N THR A 67 10.67 11.39 -17.73
CA THR A 67 11.69 10.35 -17.90
C THR A 67 12.85 10.54 -16.91
N ALA A 68 13.32 11.78 -16.74
CA ALA A 68 14.37 12.10 -15.77
C ALA A 68 13.95 11.82 -14.33
N GLU A 69 12.75 12.25 -13.91
CA GLU A 69 12.20 12.02 -12.58
C GLU A 69 12.08 10.50 -12.27
N VAL A 70 11.50 9.73 -13.20
CA VAL A 70 11.36 8.28 -13.06
C VAL A 70 12.73 7.61 -12.98
N THR A 71 13.68 8.02 -13.83
CA THR A 71 15.04 7.47 -13.83
C THR A 71 15.73 7.76 -12.51
N ALA A 72 15.70 9.01 -12.04
CA ALA A 72 16.33 9.40 -10.78
C ALA A 72 15.77 8.62 -9.58
N PHE A 73 14.45 8.45 -9.50
CA PHE A 73 13.83 7.68 -8.40
C PHE A 73 14.27 6.20 -8.45
N MET A 74 14.19 5.59 -9.63
CA MET A 74 14.50 4.18 -9.80
C MET A 74 15.99 3.89 -9.55
N ASP A 75 16.90 4.72 -10.08
CA ASP A 75 18.33 4.53 -9.92
C ASP A 75 18.77 4.71 -8.45
N ARG A 76 18.21 5.70 -7.74
CA ARG A 76 18.46 5.88 -6.31
C ARG A 76 17.99 4.67 -5.49
N ALA A 77 16.78 4.20 -5.72
CA ALA A 77 16.28 3.00 -5.05
C ALA A 77 17.18 1.78 -5.32
N ARG A 78 17.67 1.62 -6.55
CA ARG A 78 18.59 0.54 -6.94
C ARG A 78 19.91 0.63 -6.19
N VAL A 79 20.54 1.81 -6.16
CA VAL A 79 21.81 2.04 -5.46
C VAL A 79 21.69 1.72 -3.97
N ASP A 80 20.57 2.08 -3.35
CA ASP A 80 20.32 1.81 -1.93
C ASP A 80 19.81 0.37 -1.66
N GLY A 81 19.74 -0.51 -2.68
CA GLY A 81 19.25 -1.89 -2.55
C GLY A 81 17.77 -1.99 -2.14
N ILE A 82 16.95 -1.01 -2.50
CA ILE A 82 15.54 -0.91 -2.10
C ILE A 82 14.64 -1.46 -3.20
N GLU A 83 13.74 -2.39 -2.83
CA GLU A 83 12.68 -2.91 -3.70
C GLU A 83 11.67 -1.79 -4.01
N VAL A 84 11.33 -1.60 -5.29
CA VAL A 84 10.31 -0.64 -5.70
C VAL A 84 9.06 -1.36 -6.17
N LEU A 85 7.93 -1.12 -5.48
CA LEU A 85 6.61 -1.39 -6.02
C LEU A 85 6.23 -0.24 -6.96
N VAL A 86 6.28 -0.51 -8.25
CA VAL A 86 5.94 0.47 -9.29
C VAL A 86 4.49 0.35 -9.68
N HIS A 87 3.67 1.36 -9.37
CA HIS A 87 2.30 1.46 -9.88
C HIS A 87 2.23 2.32 -11.14
N PHE A 88 1.65 1.76 -12.19
CA PHE A 88 1.30 2.57 -13.35
C PHE A 88 0.04 3.40 -13.08
N SER A 89 -0.07 4.54 -13.75
CA SER A 89 -1.20 5.45 -13.61
C SER A 89 -1.52 6.13 -14.94
N ALA A 90 -2.49 7.04 -14.91
CA ALA A 90 -2.86 7.89 -16.02
C ALA A 90 -1.67 8.73 -16.52
N LYS A 91 -1.81 9.28 -17.71
CA LYS A 91 -0.87 10.22 -18.33
C LYS A 91 -0.62 11.41 -17.40
N ARG A 92 0.60 11.95 -17.42
CA ARG A 92 0.92 13.19 -16.71
C ARG A 92 -0.06 14.30 -17.10
N GLY A 93 -0.52 15.07 -16.11
CA GLY A 93 -1.52 16.12 -16.31
C GLY A 93 -2.98 15.64 -16.22
N CYS A 94 -3.23 14.34 -15.99
CA CYS A 94 -4.57 13.90 -15.62
C CYS A 94 -5.02 14.53 -14.29
N TYR A 95 -4.11 14.58 -13.32
CA TYR A 95 -4.29 15.30 -12.09
C TYR A 95 -3.22 16.40 -11.98
N ALA A 96 -3.64 17.64 -12.00
CA ALA A 96 -2.75 18.79 -11.85
C ALA A 96 -3.45 19.90 -11.05
N ASN A 97 -2.68 20.63 -10.24
CA ASN A 97 -3.18 21.75 -9.43
C ASN A 97 -4.42 21.40 -8.55
N GLY A 98 -4.45 20.20 -7.99
CA GLY A 98 -5.56 19.73 -7.16
C GLY A 98 -6.83 19.38 -7.93
N ARG A 99 -6.80 19.33 -9.26
CA ARG A 99 -7.96 19.04 -10.12
C ARG A 99 -7.69 17.93 -11.11
N TYR A 100 -8.74 17.20 -11.49
CA TYR A 100 -8.69 16.18 -12.55
C TYR A 100 -9.07 16.80 -13.88
N SER A 101 -8.27 16.48 -14.90
CA SER A 101 -8.56 16.89 -16.28
C SER A 101 -9.68 16.03 -16.87
N ARG A 102 -10.65 16.67 -17.53
CA ARG A 102 -11.62 16.00 -18.41
C ARG A 102 -11.08 15.75 -19.82
N GLY A 103 -9.89 16.24 -20.13
CA GLY A 103 -9.27 16.17 -21.43
C GLY A 103 -8.52 14.86 -21.71
N ASN A 104 -7.70 14.89 -22.75
CA ASN A 104 -6.96 13.73 -23.26
C ASN A 104 -5.97 13.11 -22.25
N SER A 105 -5.49 13.89 -21.27
CA SER A 105 -4.59 13.39 -20.22
C SER A 105 -5.25 12.36 -19.31
N CYS A 106 -6.59 12.39 -19.16
CA CYS A 106 -7.35 11.43 -18.36
C CYS A 106 -8.11 10.40 -19.22
N ARG A 107 -7.71 10.16 -20.46
CA ARG A 107 -8.21 9.04 -21.26
C ARG A 107 -7.43 7.76 -20.96
N ALA A 108 -8.15 6.65 -20.78
CA ALA A 108 -7.52 5.34 -20.64
C ALA A 108 -6.83 4.94 -21.95
N PRO A 109 -5.55 4.51 -21.92
CA PRO A 109 -4.85 4.06 -23.12
C PRO A 109 -5.45 2.76 -23.68
N SER A 110 -5.18 2.46 -24.96
CA SER A 110 -5.42 1.11 -25.45
C SER A 110 -4.50 0.10 -24.74
N VAL A 111 -4.89 -1.18 -24.73
CA VAL A 111 -4.05 -2.25 -24.16
C VAL A 111 -2.67 -2.31 -24.84
N ARG A 112 -2.62 -2.08 -26.16
CA ARG A 112 -1.36 -2.02 -26.92
C ARG A 112 -0.47 -0.88 -26.42
N THR A 113 -1.04 0.30 -26.22
CA THR A 113 -0.31 1.49 -25.74
C THR A 113 0.20 1.29 -24.32
N TYR A 114 -0.64 0.78 -23.41
CA TYR A 114 -0.25 0.43 -22.05
C TYR A 114 0.92 -0.57 -22.04
N ARG A 115 0.78 -1.66 -22.80
CA ARG A 115 1.82 -2.70 -22.91
C ARG A 115 3.14 -2.14 -23.47
N LYS A 116 3.09 -1.18 -24.41
CA LYS A 116 4.30 -0.52 -24.93
C LYS A 116 5.04 0.22 -23.82
N GLY A 117 4.32 1.01 -23.01
CA GLY A 117 4.90 1.71 -21.86
C GLY A 117 5.49 0.77 -20.81
N PHE A 118 4.75 -0.29 -20.47
CA PHE A 118 5.20 -1.33 -19.55
C PHE A 118 6.48 -2.04 -20.07
N LYS A 119 6.52 -2.46 -21.32
CA LYS A 119 7.70 -3.11 -21.90
C LYS A 119 8.93 -2.20 -21.88
N ARG A 120 8.78 -0.93 -22.24
CA ARG A 120 9.88 0.06 -22.16
C ARG A 120 10.36 0.24 -20.73
N PHE A 121 9.44 0.28 -19.76
CA PHE A 121 9.81 0.33 -18.34
C PHE A 121 10.63 -0.90 -17.93
N ARG A 122 10.17 -2.09 -18.27
CA ARG A 122 10.87 -3.34 -17.96
C ARG A 122 12.23 -3.46 -18.65
N SER A 123 12.35 -2.96 -19.89
CA SER A 123 13.63 -2.94 -20.62
C SER A 123 14.65 -2.04 -19.92
N LYS A 124 14.23 -0.85 -19.45
CA LYS A 124 15.14 0.09 -18.77
C LYS A 124 15.43 -0.30 -17.31
N PHE A 125 14.44 -0.81 -16.59
CA PHE A 125 14.52 -1.13 -15.17
C PHE A 125 14.24 -2.63 -14.91
N ALA A 126 15.08 -3.51 -15.50
CA ALA A 126 14.91 -4.96 -15.44
C ALA A 126 14.89 -5.53 -14.01
N TYR A 127 15.51 -4.85 -13.05
CA TYR A 127 15.54 -5.21 -11.63
C TYR A 127 14.19 -4.98 -10.92
N ALA A 128 13.36 -4.03 -11.38
CA ALA A 128 12.07 -3.71 -10.77
C ALA A 128 11.01 -4.74 -11.15
N LYS A 129 10.83 -5.77 -10.31
CA LYS A 129 9.95 -6.91 -10.59
C LYS A 129 8.60 -6.84 -9.88
N THR A 130 8.37 -5.86 -9.00
CA THR A 130 7.13 -5.70 -8.23
C THR A 130 6.29 -4.59 -8.85
N ILE A 131 5.17 -4.95 -9.48
CA ILE A 131 4.41 -4.07 -10.38
C ILE A 131 2.94 -3.99 -9.97
N GLY A 132 2.45 -2.78 -9.74
CA GLY A 132 1.03 -2.46 -9.66
C GLY A 132 0.48 -2.04 -11.04
N ILE A 133 -0.66 -2.59 -11.41
CA ILE A 133 -1.18 -2.41 -12.78
C ILE A 133 -1.72 -1.01 -12.99
N TRP A 134 -2.50 -0.49 -12.03
CA TRP A 134 -3.06 0.85 -12.12
C TRP A 134 -3.38 1.39 -10.72
N ASN A 135 -2.89 2.59 -10.41
CA ASN A 135 -3.15 3.26 -9.15
C ASN A 135 -4.62 3.65 -9.01
N GLU A 136 -5.24 3.34 -7.88
CA GLU A 136 -6.64 3.72 -7.55
C GLU A 136 -7.64 3.46 -8.69
N ALA A 137 -7.58 2.28 -9.27
CA ALA A 137 -8.28 1.98 -10.52
C ALA A 137 -9.80 2.18 -10.48
N ASN A 138 -10.42 2.14 -9.29
CA ASN A 138 -11.83 2.36 -9.03
C ASN A 138 -12.19 3.80 -8.59
N HIS A 139 -11.21 4.70 -8.49
CA HIS A 139 -11.47 6.08 -8.08
C HIS A 139 -12.03 6.90 -9.24
N ILE A 140 -13.00 7.78 -8.95
CA ILE A 140 -13.70 8.61 -9.95
C ILE A 140 -12.77 9.47 -10.81
N SER A 141 -11.61 9.81 -10.29
CA SER A 141 -10.57 10.56 -10.99
C SER A 141 -9.82 9.76 -12.04
N GLN A 142 -9.91 8.44 -11.99
CA GLN A 142 -9.12 7.58 -12.86
C GLN A 142 -9.89 7.21 -14.14
N PRO A 143 -9.20 7.19 -15.30
CA PRO A 143 -9.84 6.80 -16.57
C PRO A 143 -10.29 5.33 -16.60
N THR A 144 -9.90 4.54 -15.60
CA THR A 144 -10.33 3.15 -15.40
C THR A 144 -11.58 3.03 -14.52
N PHE A 145 -12.06 4.13 -13.91
CA PHE A 145 -13.18 4.15 -12.96
C PHE A 145 -14.38 3.31 -13.40
N ARG A 146 -14.84 3.51 -14.63
CA ARG A 146 -15.96 2.75 -15.23
C ARG A 146 -15.49 1.64 -16.18
N LYS A 147 -14.22 1.24 -16.15
CA LYS A 147 -13.62 0.31 -17.09
C LYS A 147 -12.82 -0.82 -16.40
N PRO A 148 -13.42 -1.57 -15.44
CA PRO A 148 -12.71 -2.62 -14.73
C PRO A 148 -12.17 -3.72 -15.67
N GLY A 149 -12.94 -4.10 -16.70
CA GLY A 149 -12.49 -5.07 -17.70
C GLY A 149 -11.29 -4.58 -18.53
N LEU A 150 -11.13 -3.26 -18.74
CA LEU A 150 -9.94 -2.70 -19.39
C LEU A 150 -8.71 -2.80 -18.47
N ALA A 151 -8.85 -2.49 -17.20
CA ALA A 151 -7.78 -2.67 -16.20
C ALA A 151 -7.35 -4.14 -16.12
N ALA A 152 -8.30 -5.07 -16.15
CA ALA A 152 -8.00 -6.51 -16.22
C ALA A 152 -7.22 -6.90 -17.47
N ARG A 153 -7.55 -6.31 -18.64
CA ARG A 153 -6.76 -6.52 -19.87
C ARG A 153 -5.34 -5.96 -19.76
N TYR A 154 -5.13 -4.83 -19.05
CA TYR A 154 -3.77 -4.34 -18.74
C TYR A 154 -3.01 -5.35 -17.90
N PHE A 155 -3.61 -5.87 -16.83
CA PHE A 155 -3.02 -6.91 -16.01
C PHE A 155 -2.59 -8.13 -16.81
N LEU A 156 -3.49 -8.68 -17.62
CA LEU A 156 -3.19 -9.85 -18.43
C LEU A 156 -2.08 -9.58 -19.47
N ALA A 157 -2.04 -8.38 -20.06
CA ALA A 157 -1.00 -7.99 -21.00
C ALA A 157 0.37 -7.83 -20.32
N ALA A 158 0.42 -7.20 -19.15
CA ALA A 158 1.65 -7.06 -18.35
C ALA A 158 2.17 -8.44 -17.90
N ARG A 159 1.29 -9.29 -17.37
CA ARG A 159 1.63 -10.64 -16.91
C ARG A 159 2.23 -11.51 -18.02
N ARG A 160 1.67 -11.44 -19.25
CA ARG A 160 2.27 -12.13 -20.42
C ARG A 160 3.63 -11.57 -20.80
N SER A 161 3.89 -10.30 -20.51
CA SER A 161 5.15 -9.62 -20.87
C SER A 161 6.26 -9.79 -19.79
N CYS A 162 5.92 -10.22 -18.58
CA CYS A 162 6.89 -10.48 -17.49
C CYS A 162 6.39 -11.62 -16.60
N ARG A 163 6.84 -12.84 -16.87
CA ARG A 163 6.44 -14.02 -16.07
C ARG A 163 7.07 -14.05 -14.68
N SER A 164 8.25 -13.46 -14.52
CA SER A 164 8.98 -13.38 -13.25
C SER A 164 8.59 -12.21 -12.36
N CYS A 165 7.64 -11.36 -12.79
CA CYS A 165 7.17 -10.22 -12.01
C CYS A 165 6.07 -10.63 -11.02
N THR A 166 6.12 -10.05 -9.83
CA THR A 166 4.99 -10.02 -8.89
C THR A 166 4.05 -8.88 -9.26
N PHE A 167 2.77 -9.19 -9.44
CA PHE A 167 1.78 -8.20 -9.84
C PHE A 167 0.75 -7.93 -8.75
N VAL A 168 0.61 -6.67 -8.35
CA VAL A 168 -0.59 -6.16 -7.71
C VAL A 168 -1.63 -5.98 -8.82
N ALA A 169 -2.52 -6.96 -8.96
CA ALA A 169 -3.39 -7.14 -10.13
C ALA A 169 -4.43 -6.01 -10.27
N ALA A 170 -4.97 -5.56 -9.15
CA ALA A 170 -5.82 -4.37 -9.02
C ALA A 170 -5.46 -3.64 -7.75
N ASP A 171 -5.44 -2.33 -7.79
CA ASP A 171 -5.11 -1.44 -6.69
C ASP A 171 -6.28 -0.48 -6.48
N LEU A 172 -7.00 -0.62 -5.38
CA LEU A 172 -8.32 -0.01 -5.19
C LEU A 172 -8.37 0.87 -3.94
N LEU A 173 -9.18 1.91 -4.04
CA LEU A 173 -9.63 2.67 -2.89
C LEU A 173 -10.79 1.91 -2.17
N ASP A 174 -10.90 2.04 -0.84
CA ASP A 174 -11.98 1.47 -0.01
C ASP A 174 -13.34 2.18 -0.21
N ALA A 175 -13.65 2.52 -1.46
CA ALA A 175 -14.86 3.21 -1.88
C ALA A 175 -16.08 2.26 -1.95
N THR A 176 -17.26 2.85 -2.06
CA THR A 176 -18.54 2.10 -2.16
C THR A 176 -18.62 1.20 -3.39
N ASN A 177 -17.95 1.57 -4.48
CA ASN A 177 -17.93 0.80 -5.73
C ASN A 177 -16.86 -0.32 -5.77
N MET A 178 -16.12 -0.56 -4.69
CA MET A 178 -14.99 -1.51 -4.69
C MET A 178 -15.41 -2.92 -5.12
N GLU A 179 -16.53 -3.43 -4.60
CA GLU A 179 -17.00 -4.80 -4.87
C GLU A 179 -17.49 -4.94 -6.31
N SER A 180 -18.34 -4.03 -6.78
CA SER A 180 -18.86 -4.05 -8.15
C SER A 180 -17.76 -3.86 -9.19
N TRP A 181 -16.80 -2.99 -8.89
CA TRP A 181 -15.63 -2.79 -9.75
C TRP A 181 -14.77 -4.06 -9.82
N MET A 182 -14.49 -4.69 -8.67
CA MET A 182 -13.72 -5.94 -8.62
C MET A 182 -14.43 -7.07 -9.33
N ALA A 183 -15.74 -7.19 -9.20
CA ALA A 183 -16.53 -8.19 -9.95
C ALA A 183 -16.35 -8.01 -11.47
N GLY A 184 -16.41 -6.77 -11.96
CA GLY A 184 -16.14 -6.45 -13.37
C GLY A 184 -14.70 -6.76 -13.82
N PHE A 185 -13.72 -6.56 -12.92
CA PHE A 185 -12.33 -6.92 -13.14
C PHE A 185 -12.15 -8.44 -13.23
N GLN A 186 -12.70 -9.20 -12.27
CA GLN A 186 -12.55 -10.65 -12.18
C GLN A 186 -13.21 -11.40 -13.34
N ARG A 187 -14.31 -10.90 -13.91
CA ARG A 187 -14.92 -11.48 -15.11
C ARG A 187 -13.92 -11.63 -16.26
N VAL A 188 -12.99 -10.67 -16.40
CA VAL A 188 -11.97 -10.65 -17.46
C VAL A 188 -10.66 -11.30 -16.98
N ALA A 189 -10.23 -11.02 -15.74
CA ALA A 189 -9.00 -11.55 -15.16
C ALA A 189 -9.10 -13.04 -14.82
N LYS A 190 -10.30 -13.60 -14.67
CA LYS A 190 -10.58 -15.03 -14.34
C LYS A 190 -9.78 -15.49 -13.10
N ASN A 191 -9.81 -14.68 -12.03
CA ASN A 191 -9.10 -14.95 -10.76
C ASN A 191 -7.58 -15.24 -10.87
N ARG A 192 -6.93 -14.73 -11.91
CA ARG A 192 -5.48 -14.92 -12.13
C ARG A 192 -4.59 -14.03 -11.26
N GLY A 193 -5.16 -13.08 -10.54
CA GLY A 193 -4.45 -12.29 -9.53
C GLY A 193 -4.13 -13.11 -8.29
N ARG A 194 -2.98 -12.83 -7.67
CA ARG A 194 -2.57 -13.43 -6.38
C ARG A 194 -2.34 -12.36 -5.32
N VAL A 195 -2.05 -11.14 -5.75
CA VAL A 195 -1.85 -9.97 -4.89
C VAL A 195 -2.76 -8.86 -5.37
N TYR A 196 -3.41 -8.18 -4.42
CA TYR A 196 -4.30 -7.05 -4.66
C TYR A 196 -3.94 -5.90 -3.74
N GLY A 197 -4.06 -4.68 -4.23
CA GLY A 197 -3.75 -3.46 -3.48
C GLY A 197 -5.01 -2.82 -2.89
N LEU A 198 -4.85 -2.24 -1.72
CA LEU A 198 -5.91 -1.49 -1.05
C LEU A 198 -5.36 -0.18 -0.47
N HIS A 199 -6.08 0.92 -0.73
CA HIS A 199 -5.90 2.20 -0.08
C HIS A 199 -7.00 2.35 0.99
N ASN A 200 -6.68 2.08 2.25
CA ASN A 200 -7.66 1.99 3.34
C ASN A 200 -7.67 3.19 4.29
N TYR A 201 -7.51 4.39 3.74
CA TYR A 201 -7.50 5.63 4.54
C TYR A 201 -8.74 5.82 5.41
N GLY A 202 -9.93 5.41 4.90
CA GLY A 202 -11.17 5.47 5.65
C GLY A 202 -11.10 4.66 6.93
N ASP A 203 -10.61 3.44 6.87
CA ASP A 203 -10.48 2.55 8.02
C ASP A 203 -9.44 3.06 9.02
N VAL A 204 -8.25 3.40 8.55
CA VAL A 204 -7.16 3.89 9.40
C VAL A 204 -7.55 5.15 10.14
N ASN A 205 -8.12 6.14 9.45
CA ASN A 205 -8.36 7.47 10.03
C ASN A 205 -9.67 7.60 10.77
N ARG A 206 -10.64 6.72 10.57
CA ARG A 206 -11.91 6.63 11.31
C ARG A 206 -11.96 5.50 12.34
N LYS A 207 -10.85 4.73 12.52
CA LYS A 207 -10.73 3.58 13.43
C LYS A 207 -11.80 2.50 13.15
N ARG A 208 -11.99 2.14 11.91
CA ARG A 208 -12.88 1.07 11.48
C ARG A 208 -12.11 0.05 10.63
N THR A 209 -12.77 -1.02 10.21
CA THR A 209 -12.16 -2.13 9.46
C THR A 209 -12.94 -2.52 8.20
N GLN A 210 -14.06 -1.87 7.96
CA GLN A 210 -15.04 -2.27 6.94
C GLN A 210 -14.45 -2.37 5.53
N GLY A 211 -13.71 -1.37 5.06
CA GLY A 211 -13.08 -1.39 3.74
C GLY A 211 -12.06 -2.53 3.63
N THR A 212 -11.23 -2.69 4.66
CA THR A 212 -10.20 -3.73 4.72
C THR A 212 -10.83 -5.13 4.74
N THR A 213 -11.81 -5.39 5.61
CA THR A 213 -12.47 -6.71 5.71
C THR A 213 -13.27 -7.07 4.48
N ARG A 214 -13.90 -6.08 3.82
CA ARG A 214 -14.55 -6.29 2.52
C ARG A 214 -13.54 -6.78 1.48
N MET A 215 -12.39 -6.10 1.35
CA MET A 215 -11.34 -6.53 0.41
C MET A 215 -10.81 -7.93 0.72
N LEU A 216 -10.55 -8.24 2.00
CA LEU A 216 -10.05 -9.55 2.43
C LEU A 216 -11.02 -10.71 2.13
N ARG A 217 -12.33 -10.46 2.15
CA ARG A 217 -13.35 -11.44 1.73
C ARG A 217 -13.47 -11.55 0.22
N LEU A 218 -13.23 -10.44 -0.49
CA LEU A 218 -13.50 -10.31 -1.92
C LEU A 218 -12.46 -11.03 -2.78
N VAL A 219 -11.18 -10.98 -2.41
CA VAL A 219 -10.07 -11.45 -3.23
C VAL A 219 -9.28 -12.59 -2.60
N PRO A 220 -8.78 -13.57 -3.39
CA PRO A 220 -7.91 -14.63 -2.87
C PRO A 220 -6.46 -14.17 -2.75
N GLY A 221 -5.66 -14.87 -1.93
CA GLY A 221 -4.21 -14.71 -1.84
C GLY A 221 -3.77 -13.62 -0.87
N GLU A 222 -3.19 -12.55 -1.36
CA GLU A 222 -2.63 -11.49 -0.54
C GLU A 222 -3.28 -10.13 -0.82
N VAL A 223 -3.49 -9.36 0.24
CA VAL A 223 -3.81 -7.93 0.16
C VAL A 223 -2.60 -7.14 0.66
N TRP A 224 -2.13 -6.22 -0.15
CA TRP A 224 -1.14 -5.23 0.24
C TRP A 224 -1.85 -3.91 0.50
N LEU A 225 -1.62 -3.29 1.64
CA LEU A 225 -2.01 -1.90 1.88
C LEU A 225 -1.03 -1.01 1.12
N THR A 226 -1.26 -0.89 -0.18
CA THR A 226 -0.35 -0.26 -1.13
C THR A 226 -0.25 1.24 -0.93
N GLU A 227 -1.28 1.83 -0.31
CA GLU A 227 -1.28 3.21 0.13
C GLU A 227 -2.14 3.33 1.39
N THR A 228 -1.50 3.64 2.52
CA THR A 228 -2.14 3.74 3.82
C THR A 228 -1.40 4.75 4.68
N GLY A 229 -2.03 5.30 5.72
CA GLY A 229 -1.34 6.24 6.60
C GLY A 229 -2.25 7.05 7.49
N GLY A 230 -1.66 7.60 8.55
CA GLY A 230 -2.30 8.64 9.36
C GLY A 230 -2.32 9.97 8.62
N ILE A 231 -3.51 10.50 8.36
CA ILE A 231 -3.69 11.80 7.70
C ILE A 231 -3.42 12.92 8.70
N LEU A 232 -2.51 13.84 8.34
CA LEU A 232 -2.27 15.08 9.07
C LEU A 232 -3.39 16.08 8.84
N GLU A 233 -3.75 16.26 7.57
CA GLU A 233 -4.77 17.20 7.13
C GLU A 233 -5.45 16.68 5.86
N PHE A 234 -6.79 16.76 5.82
CA PHE A 234 -7.61 16.55 4.63
C PHE A 234 -8.88 17.37 4.74
N LYS A 235 -8.92 18.53 4.11
CA LYS A 235 -10.04 19.47 4.20
C LYS A 235 -11.24 19.03 3.37
N PRO A 236 -12.46 19.20 3.88
CA PRO A 236 -12.82 19.64 5.22
C PRO A 236 -12.83 18.52 6.28
N ALA A 237 -12.66 17.24 5.88
CA ALA A 237 -12.92 16.06 6.69
C ALA A 237 -12.00 15.88 7.90
N PHE A 238 -10.74 16.28 7.78
CA PHE A 238 -9.73 16.13 8.82
C PHE A 238 -8.92 17.41 8.99
N PRO A 239 -9.22 18.27 9.99
CA PRO A 239 -8.40 19.42 10.35
C PRO A 239 -6.96 19.00 10.70
N ARG A 240 -6.00 19.91 10.52
CA ARG A 240 -4.58 19.62 10.78
C ARG A 240 -4.30 19.22 12.23
N SER A 241 -3.72 18.02 12.45
CA SER A 241 -3.38 17.54 13.79
C SER A 241 -2.29 16.47 13.78
N GLN A 242 -1.10 16.80 14.27
CA GLN A 242 0.01 15.85 14.45
C GLN A 242 -0.29 14.77 15.49
N LYS A 243 -1.05 15.08 16.56
CA LYS A 243 -1.46 14.11 17.60
C LYS A 243 -2.36 13.03 16.97
N ARG A 244 -3.38 13.47 16.20
CA ARG A 244 -4.25 12.54 15.47
C ARG A 244 -3.45 11.72 14.47
N GLN A 245 -2.61 12.33 13.64
CA GLN A 245 -1.79 11.63 12.65
C GLN A 245 -0.96 10.51 13.31
N ALA A 246 -0.25 10.79 14.40
CA ALA A 246 0.54 9.79 15.12
C ALA A 246 -0.31 8.64 15.67
N ASN A 247 -1.49 8.95 16.22
CA ASN A 247 -2.43 7.92 16.71
C ASN A 247 -2.98 7.06 15.56
N ARG A 248 -3.24 7.64 14.38
CA ARG A 248 -3.70 6.91 13.19
C ARG A 248 -2.58 6.07 12.59
N THR A 249 -1.34 6.54 12.61
CA THR A 249 -0.17 5.72 12.24
C THR A 249 -0.08 4.47 13.12
N LYS A 250 -0.30 4.58 14.44
CA LYS A 250 -0.39 3.40 15.32
C LYS A 250 -1.54 2.47 14.92
N ASN A 251 -2.71 3.04 14.61
CA ASN A 251 -3.88 2.27 14.17
C ASN A 251 -3.63 1.51 12.86
N MET A 252 -2.93 2.11 11.91
CA MET A 252 -2.53 1.47 10.64
C MET A 252 -1.78 0.15 10.89
N PHE A 253 -0.76 0.17 11.75
CA PHE A 253 0.00 -1.04 12.09
C PHE A 253 -0.84 -2.08 12.82
N ARG A 254 -1.70 -1.65 13.77
CA ARG A 254 -2.61 -2.56 14.49
C ARG A 254 -3.59 -3.25 13.53
N LEU A 255 -4.14 -2.49 12.59
CA LEU A 255 -5.04 -3.04 11.59
C LEU A 255 -4.32 -4.04 10.67
N ALA A 256 -3.11 -3.73 10.22
CA ALA A 256 -2.32 -4.67 9.42
C ALA A 256 -2.02 -5.96 10.19
N ALA A 257 -1.61 -5.84 11.46
CA ALA A 257 -1.31 -7.01 12.33
C ALA A 257 -2.55 -7.84 12.68
N ALA A 258 -3.73 -7.23 12.75
CA ALA A 258 -4.97 -7.98 13.01
C ALA A 258 -5.38 -8.90 11.84
N TYR A 259 -4.83 -8.70 10.65
CA TYR A 259 -5.18 -9.43 9.43
C TYR A 259 -3.96 -9.96 8.66
N ASP A 260 -2.81 -10.13 9.30
CA ASP A 260 -1.59 -10.65 8.69
C ASP A 260 -1.55 -12.18 8.56
N SER A 261 -2.46 -12.85 9.23
CA SER A 261 -2.76 -14.28 9.07
C SER A 261 -4.12 -14.47 8.41
N ARG A 262 -4.36 -15.63 7.82
CA ARG A 262 -5.67 -15.96 7.25
C ARG A 262 -6.63 -16.36 8.37
N LEU A 263 -7.59 -15.50 8.64
CA LEU A 263 -8.66 -15.76 9.59
C LEU A 263 -9.85 -16.47 8.91
N SER A 264 -10.66 -17.17 9.69
CA SER A 264 -11.92 -17.79 9.22
C SER A 264 -12.83 -16.73 8.58
N GLY A 265 -13.47 -17.06 7.47
CA GLY A 265 -14.33 -16.15 6.70
C GLY A 265 -13.59 -15.16 5.79
N PHE A 266 -12.24 -15.18 5.74
CA PHE A 266 -11.46 -14.37 4.79
C PHE A 266 -10.76 -15.26 3.74
N ARG A 267 -10.68 -14.73 2.51
CA ARG A 267 -10.03 -15.41 1.37
C ARG A 267 -8.56 -15.02 1.23
N SER A 268 -8.15 -13.95 1.88
CA SER A 268 -6.80 -13.38 1.82
C SER A 268 -6.34 -12.85 3.18
N ARG A 269 -5.09 -12.40 3.24
CA ARG A 269 -4.46 -11.79 4.41
C ARG A 269 -3.62 -10.59 4.00
N ILE A 270 -3.28 -9.73 4.96
CA ILE A 270 -2.37 -8.59 4.71
C ILE A 270 -0.93 -9.07 4.86
N THR A 271 -0.11 -8.84 3.83
CA THR A 271 1.31 -9.24 3.84
C THR A 271 2.28 -8.09 3.61
N ARG A 272 1.78 -6.91 3.19
CA ARG A 272 2.59 -5.69 3.08
C ARG A 272 1.76 -4.44 3.40
N LEU A 273 2.45 -3.41 3.90
CA LEU A 273 1.91 -2.05 3.95
C LEU A 273 2.94 -1.04 3.43
N TYR A 274 2.46 0.01 2.76
CA TYR A 274 3.25 1.16 2.33
C TYR A 274 2.63 2.43 2.91
N ASN A 275 3.34 3.06 3.86
CA ASN A 275 2.86 4.32 4.42
C ASN A 275 3.00 5.43 3.38
N TYR A 276 1.93 6.08 3.04
CA TYR A 276 1.91 7.26 2.22
C TYR A 276 1.71 8.49 3.12
N GLN A 277 2.61 9.45 3.12
CA GLN A 277 3.82 9.54 2.31
C GLN A 277 5.02 9.92 3.20
N TRP A 278 6.22 9.92 2.63
CA TRP A 278 7.40 10.40 3.33
C TRP A 278 7.34 11.91 3.52
N THR A 279 7.33 12.69 2.42
CA THR A 279 7.40 14.14 2.43
C THR A 279 6.02 14.77 2.53
N GLY A 280 5.80 15.63 3.51
CA GLY A 280 4.59 16.44 3.61
C GLY A 280 4.46 17.43 2.47
N VAL A 281 3.24 17.85 2.19
CA VAL A 281 2.93 18.82 1.14
C VAL A 281 2.61 20.19 1.70
N PRO A 282 2.79 21.27 0.92
CA PRO A 282 2.31 22.59 1.28
C PRO A 282 0.78 22.61 1.54
N ARG A 283 0.34 23.42 2.49
CA ARG A 283 -1.07 23.49 2.95
C ARG A 283 -2.12 23.72 1.86
N ARG A 284 -1.71 24.31 0.73
CA ARG A 284 -2.61 24.56 -0.41
C ARG A 284 -3.12 23.28 -1.09
N PHE A 285 -2.49 22.14 -0.90
CA PHE A 285 -2.85 20.90 -1.59
C PHE A 285 -4.00 20.10 -0.97
N GLY A 286 -4.53 20.51 0.18
CA GLY A 286 -5.75 19.94 0.77
C GLY A 286 -5.63 18.54 1.37
N PHE A 287 -4.63 17.74 1.00
CA PHE A 287 -4.33 16.41 1.56
C PHE A 287 -2.87 16.32 1.94
N ASP A 288 -2.58 15.96 3.21
CA ASP A 288 -1.23 15.75 3.72
C ASP A 288 -1.19 14.59 4.71
N ALA A 289 -0.40 13.59 4.42
CA ALA A 289 -0.14 12.45 5.30
C ALA A 289 1.37 12.22 5.54
N GLY A 290 2.23 13.17 5.14
CA GLY A 290 3.68 13.07 5.25
C GLY A 290 4.18 12.84 6.66
N LEU A 291 5.24 12.05 6.80
CA LEU A 291 5.91 11.82 8.09
C LEU A 291 6.86 12.95 8.47
N VAL A 292 7.39 13.67 7.48
CA VAL A 292 8.20 14.88 7.66
C VAL A 292 7.52 16.07 7.02
N ASN A 293 7.86 17.26 7.47
CA ASN A 293 7.43 18.52 6.84
C ASN A 293 8.14 18.70 5.48
N PRO A 294 7.68 19.63 4.62
CA PRO A 294 8.36 19.91 3.35
C PRO A 294 9.85 20.29 3.50
N ASN A 295 10.25 20.87 4.62
CA ASN A 295 11.64 21.19 4.96
C ASN A 295 12.42 20.00 5.57
N GLY A 296 11.85 18.79 5.60
CA GLY A 296 12.48 17.60 6.13
C GLY A 296 12.45 17.46 7.67
N SER A 297 11.90 18.42 8.42
CA SER A 297 11.77 18.29 9.87
C SER A 297 10.72 17.22 10.26
N PRO A 298 10.98 16.38 11.29
CA PRO A 298 10.12 15.25 11.60
C PRO A 298 8.81 15.71 12.27
N ARG A 299 7.70 15.03 11.95
CA ARG A 299 6.42 15.15 12.63
C ARG A 299 6.29 14.11 13.77
N LYS A 300 5.33 14.26 14.67
CA LYS A 300 5.06 13.27 15.73
C LYS A 300 4.84 11.85 15.19
N ALA A 301 4.24 11.72 14.01
CA ALA A 301 4.02 10.45 13.33
C ALA A 301 5.32 9.76 12.90
N TYR A 302 6.40 10.48 12.58
CA TYR A 302 7.69 9.90 12.20
C TYR A 302 8.26 8.99 13.31
N LYS A 303 8.37 9.51 14.55
CA LYS A 303 8.87 8.70 15.69
C LYS A 303 8.00 7.46 15.90
N LYS A 304 6.68 7.62 15.82
CA LYS A 304 5.74 6.51 15.97
C LYS A 304 5.92 5.46 14.85
N PHE A 305 6.03 5.89 13.62
CA PHE A 305 6.26 5.01 12.47
C PHE A 305 7.59 4.26 12.61
N LYS A 306 8.70 4.97 12.91
CA LYS A 306 10.03 4.38 13.07
C LYS A 306 10.03 3.21 14.08
N ASN A 307 9.44 3.42 15.25
CA ASN A 307 9.39 2.40 16.31
C ASN A 307 8.54 1.19 15.90
N LEU A 308 7.40 1.43 15.22
CA LEU A 308 6.51 0.36 14.78
C LEU A 308 7.07 -0.40 13.56
N ALA A 309 7.70 0.30 12.60
CA ALA A 309 8.36 -0.36 11.48
C ALA A 309 9.44 -1.34 11.97
N ARG A 310 10.31 -0.92 12.89
CA ARG A 310 11.33 -1.80 13.50
C ARG A 310 10.74 -3.03 14.20
N ARG A 311 9.55 -2.87 14.80
CA ARG A 311 8.85 -3.98 15.49
C ARG A 311 8.23 -4.97 14.51
N TYR A 312 7.67 -4.50 13.40
CA TYR A 312 6.79 -5.28 12.51
C TYR A 312 7.46 -5.70 11.19
N ASP A 313 8.49 -4.99 10.69
CA ASP A 313 9.21 -5.34 9.46
C ASP A 313 10.38 -6.26 9.80
N ARG A 314 10.12 -7.54 9.79
CA ARG A 314 11.13 -8.61 10.00
C ARG A 314 11.29 -9.50 8.76
#